data_8b696835dc83624bb0634ead4627e11a
#
_entry.id   8b696835dc83624bb0634ead4627e11a
#
_cell.length_a   1.000
_cell.length_b   1.000
_cell.length_c   1.000
_cell.angle_alpha   90.00
_cell.angle_beta   90.00
_cell.angle_gamma   90.00
#
_symmetry.space_group_name_H-M   'P 1'
#
loop_
_entity.id
_entity.type
_entity.pdbx_description
1 polymer ?
#
loop_
_entity_poly.entity_id
_entity_poly.type
_entity_poly.pdbx_seq_one_letter_code
_entity_poly.pdbx_strand_id
1 'polypeptide(L)'
;MATQKAFQEELNPFEIAKAQFNRAADYLDLDASMRHVLENAKRQLIVSIPVKMDGGDVQVFEGYRVQHNIARGPAKGGIRYHPNVTLDEVKALASWMTWKCATVGIPYGGGKGGVVCDPKSLSKSELERLTRRYAFEIAPIIGPDRDIPAPDVYTDEQTMAWIMDTISMVRGHTELGVVTGKPISLGGSQGRAEATARGCLYALREACRVKGMDLKDSRVAVHGFGNAGLNIARLAAEDGAKVVAVCDSKAAVYAESGIDIAQAIKHKAETKSLAGLKGTKEMDCDDILGFECDILLPSALENAITLKNVGNVKAKIIAELANGPTTPGADRVLEDEDVLLIPDILANAGGVTVSYYEWVQDQNSFFWSERQINETLEQTMQTAFNLVHETARRYNTDMRTGAYILAVARVAEATSVRGIFP
;
A
#
# COMPACT_ATOMS: atom_id res chain seq x y z
N MET A 1 8.21 43.67 11.49
CA MET A 1 7.09 42.71 11.52
C MET A 1 7.24 41.81 10.29
N ALA A 2 7.87 40.66 10.45
CA ALA A 2 7.96 39.67 9.38
C ALA A 2 6.63 38.91 9.37
N THR A 3 5.88 39.04 8.30
CA THR A 3 4.68 38.27 8.03
C THR A 3 5.04 36.78 8.00
N GLN A 4 4.65 36.04 9.04
CA GLN A 4 4.57 34.55 8.95
C GLN A 4 3.67 34.19 7.76
N LYS A 5 4.29 33.86 6.61
CA LYS A 5 3.58 33.11 5.60
C LYS A 5 3.11 31.83 6.29
N ALA A 6 1.81 31.64 6.42
CA ALA A 6 1.25 30.36 6.82
C ALA A 6 1.86 29.31 5.91
N PHE A 7 2.57 28.36 6.48
CA PHE A 7 3.18 27.24 5.76
C PHE A 7 2.01 26.43 5.23
N GLN A 8 1.74 26.54 3.93
CA GLN A 8 0.73 25.76 3.28
C GLN A 8 1.31 24.34 3.11
N GLU A 9 0.72 23.38 3.78
CA GLU A 9 1.18 22.00 3.74
C GLU A 9 1.02 21.42 2.33
N GLU A 10 2.08 20.74 1.83
CA GLU A 10 2.04 20.08 0.52
C GLU A 10 1.17 18.81 0.61
N LEU A 11 0.13 18.74 -0.21
CA LEU A 11 -0.81 17.61 -0.27
C LEU A 11 -0.78 16.89 -1.63
N ASN A 12 0.04 17.34 -2.59
CA ASN A 12 0.18 16.67 -3.87
C ASN A 12 1.02 15.39 -3.72
N PRO A 13 0.47 14.19 -4.01
CA PRO A 13 1.19 12.93 -3.82
C PRO A 13 2.52 12.84 -4.58
N PHE A 14 2.60 13.45 -5.76
CA PHE A 14 3.81 13.40 -6.56
C PHE A 14 4.94 14.28 -5.97
N GLU A 15 4.61 15.47 -5.49
CA GLU A 15 5.58 16.34 -4.82
C GLU A 15 6.01 15.76 -3.46
N ILE A 16 5.09 15.12 -2.74
CA ILE A 16 5.41 14.38 -1.50
C ILE A 16 6.39 13.24 -1.81
N ALA A 17 6.13 12.43 -2.84
CA ALA A 17 7.00 11.32 -3.23
C ALA A 17 8.41 11.79 -3.59
N LYS A 18 8.53 12.91 -4.32
CA LYS A 18 9.83 13.52 -4.64
C LYS A 18 10.55 14.05 -3.39
N ALA A 19 9.83 14.72 -2.51
CA ALA A 19 10.42 15.25 -1.28
C ALA A 19 10.96 14.13 -0.39
N GLN A 20 10.23 13.03 -0.25
CA GLN A 20 10.68 11.84 0.50
C GLN A 20 11.92 11.21 -0.12
N PHE A 21 11.94 11.04 -1.45
CA PHE A 21 13.10 10.54 -2.17
C PHE A 21 14.31 11.47 -1.99
N ASN A 22 14.16 12.77 -2.23
CA ASN A 22 15.27 13.73 -2.15
C ASN A 22 15.85 13.81 -0.74
N ARG A 23 15.02 13.78 0.31
CA ARG A 23 15.51 13.69 1.69
C ARG A 23 16.42 12.48 1.90
N ALA A 24 16.04 11.30 1.43
CA ALA A 24 16.87 10.10 1.53
C ALA A 24 18.15 10.19 0.67
N ALA A 25 18.03 10.77 -0.53
CA ALA A 25 19.16 10.98 -1.42
C ALA A 25 20.21 11.92 -0.85
N ASP A 26 19.79 12.91 -0.03
CA ASP A 26 20.70 13.81 0.70
C ASP A 26 21.50 13.03 1.76
N TYR A 27 20.85 12.15 2.54
CA TYR A 27 21.55 11.29 3.52
C TYR A 27 22.56 10.34 2.88
N LEU A 28 22.31 9.92 1.65
CA LEU A 28 23.17 9.00 0.89
C LEU A 28 24.23 9.72 0.07
N ASP A 29 24.25 11.05 0.06
CA ASP A 29 25.13 11.88 -0.77
C ASP A 29 25.11 11.43 -2.25
N LEU A 30 23.91 11.14 -2.77
CA LEU A 30 23.78 10.71 -4.16
C LEU A 30 24.15 11.85 -5.11
N ASP A 31 24.95 11.52 -6.11
CA ASP A 31 25.30 12.47 -7.17
C ASP A 31 24.06 12.88 -8.00
N ALA A 32 24.19 14.04 -8.69
CA ALA A 32 23.08 14.61 -9.46
C ALA A 32 22.58 13.68 -10.58
N SER A 33 23.46 12.88 -11.19
CA SER A 33 23.10 11.97 -12.27
C SER A 33 22.26 10.82 -11.77
N MET A 34 22.65 10.21 -10.64
CA MET A 34 21.88 9.13 -10.01
C MET A 34 20.52 9.65 -9.52
N ARG A 35 20.47 10.83 -8.89
CA ARG A 35 19.20 11.47 -8.50
C ARG A 35 18.29 11.63 -9.71
N HIS A 36 18.79 12.18 -10.81
CA HIS A 36 18.00 12.38 -12.02
C HIS A 36 17.46 11.06 -12.61
N VAL A 37 18.24 10.00 -12.58
CA VAL A 37 17.80 8.66 -13.02
C VAL A 37 16.70 8.10 -12.12
N LEU A 38 16.82 8.25 -10.79
CA LEU A 38 15.91 7.63 -9.84
C LEU A 38 14.61 8.44 -9.61
N GLU A 39 14.59 9.72 -9.92
CA GLU A 39 13.38 10.55 -9.88
C GLU A 39 12.44 10.32 -11.04
N ASN A 40 12.97 9.86 -12.18
CA ASN A 40 12.21 9.76 -13.42
C ASN A 40 11.71 8.34 -13.67
N ALA A 41 10.45 8.24 -14.09
CA ALA A 41 9.89 6.98 -14.52
C ALA A 41 10.58 6.50 -15.82
N LYS A 42 11.07 5.26 -15.81
CA LYS A 42 11.75 4.63 -16.94
C LYS A 42 10.86 4.55 -18.18
N ARG A 43 9.57 4.31 -18.01
CA ARG A 43 8.63 4.14 -19.12
C ARG A 43 7.22 4.54 -18.70
N GLN A 44 6.53 5.22 -19.61
CA GLN A 44 5.15 5.64 -19.45
C GLN A 44 4.41 5.29 -20.73
N LEU A 45 3.29 4.57 -20.61
CA LEU A 45 2.42 4.21 -21.72
C LEU A 45 1.04 4.80 -21.45
N ILE A 46 0.54 5.57 -22.39
CA ILE A 46 -0.82 6.14 -22.40
C ILE A 46 -1.56 5.47 -23.56
N VAL A 47 -2.75 4.97 -23.30
CA VAL A 47 -3.55 4.22 -24.27
C VAL A 47 -4.97 4.73 -24.35
N SER A 48 -5.56 4.69 -25.54
CA SER A 48 -6.98 4.89 -25.77
C SER A 48 -7.67 3.54 -25.83
N ILE A 49 -8.76 3.40 -25.08
CA ILE A 49 -9.45 2.12 -24.85
C ILE A 49 -10.90 2.25 -25.40
N PRO A 50 -11.13 1.96 -26.70
CA PRO A 50 -12.48 1.95 -27.24
C PRO A 50 -13.26 0.71 -26.75
N VAL A 51 -14.41 0.93 -26.15
CA VAL A 51 -15.29 -0.12 -25.58
C VAL A 51 -16.68 0.01 -26.18
N LYS A 52 -17.21 -1.09 -26.72
CA LYS A 52 -18.62 -1.15 -27.12
C LYS A 52 -19.47 -1.30 -25.86
N MET A 53 -20.33 -0.32 -25.63
CA MET A 53 -21.23 -0.29 -24.49
C MET A 53 -22.43 -1.22 -24.70
N ASP A 54 -23.15 -1.55 -23.64
CA ASP A 54 -24.33 -2.42 -23.70
C ASP A 54 -25.45 -1.80 -24.55
N GLY A 55 -25.52 -0.46 -24.61
CA GLY A 55 -26.40 0.28 -25.49
C GLY A 55 -26.05 0.26 -26.99
N GLY A 56 -24.87 -0.31 -27.34
CA GLY A 56 -24.39 -0.41 -28.72
C GLY A 56 -23.44 0.70 -29.16
N ASP A 57 -23.37 1.81 -28.45
CA ASP A 57 -22.45 2.91 -28.69
C ASP A 57 -21.00 2.52 -28.33
N VAL A 58 -20.02 3.28 -28.83
CA VAL A 58 -18.61 3.13 -28.47
C VAL A 58 -18.19 4.29 -27.59
N GLN A 59 -17.73 3.99 -26.39
CA GLN A 59 -17.08 4.94 -25.50
C GLN A 59 -15.56 4.71 -25.52
N VAL A 60 -14.78 5.79 -25.48
CA VAL A 60 -13.31 5.72 -25.43
C VAL A 60 -12.85 6.17 -24.05
N PHE A 61 -12.11 5.29 -23.36
CA PHE A 61 -11.49 5.58 -22.08
C PHE A 61 -10.00 5.81 -22.27
N GLU A 62 -9.40 6.55 -21.33
CA GLU A 62 -7.95 6.72 -21.27
C GLU A 62 -7.35 5.81 -20.20
N GLY A 63 -6.23 5.18 -20.52
CA GLY A 63 -5.52 4.30 -19.60
C GLY A 63 -4.03 4.59 -19.54
N TYR A 64 -3.42 4.31 -18.39
CA TYR A 64 -2.01 4.53 -18.11
C TYR A 64 -1.35 3.27 -17.59
N ARG A 65 -0.08 3.02 -18.00
CA ARG A 65 0.81 2.09 -17.32
C ARG A 65 2.19 2.72 -17.19
N VAL A 66 2.66 2.93 -15.97
CA VAL A 66 3.95 3.54 -15.67
C VAL A 66 4.85 2.49 -15.01
N GLN A 67 6.07 2.35 -15.53
CA GLN A 67 7.17 1.61 -14.92
C GLN A 67 8.20 2.63 -14.41
N HIS A 68 8.26 2.79 -13.09
CA HIS A 68 9.17 3.77 -12.49
C HIS A 68 10.62 3.27 -12.55
N ASN A 69 10.90 2.12 -12.00
CA ASN A 69 12.25 1.53 -11.99
C ASN A 69 12.18 0.01 -12.14
N ILE A 70 13.15 -0.59 -12.84
CA ILE A 70 13.27 -2.03 -13.02
C ILE A 70 14.70 -2.54 -12.75
N ALA A 71 15.53 -1.77 -12.06
CA ALA A 71 16.91 -2.15 -11.81
C ALA A 71 17.01 -3.43 -10.97
N ARG A 72 16.09 -3.63 -10.02
CA ARG A 72 16.07 -4.79 -9.13
C ARG A 72 15.23 -5.97 -9.64
N GLY A 73 14.45 -5.78 -10.69
CA GLY A 73 13.60 -6.83 -11.27
C GLY A 73 12.39 -6.23 -12.01
N PRO A 74 11.41 -7.07 -12.42
CA PRO A 74 10.24 -6.61 -13.14
C PRO A 74 9.47 -5.55 -12.35
N ALA A 75 8.84 -4.60 -13.06
CA ALA A 75 7.98 -3.62 -12.41
C ALA A 75 6.78 -4.32 -11.74
N LYS A 76 6.33 -3.82 -10.61
CA LYS A 76 5.22 -4.39 -9.84
C LYS A 76 4.29 -3.31 -9.33
N GLY A 77 2.98 -3.47 -9.54
CA GLY A 77 2.00 -2.57 -8.95
C GLY A 77 0.60 -2.70 -9.49
N GLY A 78 -0.36 -2.20 -8.73
CA GLY A 78 -1.78 -2.32 -9.01
C GLY A 78 -2.26 -1.53 -10.21
N ILE A 79 -3.50 -1.81 -10.63
CA ILE A 79 -4.26 -1.04 -11.62
C ILE A 79 -5.46 -0.43 -10.92
N ARG A 80 -5.62 0.89 -11.00
CA ARG A 80 -6.71 1.65 -10.39
C ARG A 80 -7.75 2.04 -11.42
N TYR A 81 -9.03 1.80 -11.14
CA TYR A 81 -10.14 2.32 -11.91
C TYR A 81 -10.83 3.44 -11.12
N HIS A 82 -10.72 4.67 -11.59
CA HIS A 82 -11.35 5.80 -10.91
C HIS A 82 -11.48 6.99 -11.87
N PRO A 83 -12.55 7.81 -11.77
CA PRO A 83 -12.73 8.97 -12.64
C PRO A 83 -11.66 10.05 -12.50
N ASN A 84 -11.00 10.12 -11.34
CA ASN A 84 -9.99 11.14 -11.05
C ASN A 84 -8.55 10.64 -11.26
N VAL A 85 -8.34 9.47 -11.86
CA VAL A 85 -6.99 8.98 -12.17
C VAL A 85 -6.29 9.95 -13.11
N THR A 86 -5.06 10.32 -12.76
CA THR A 86 -4.19 11.15 -13.59
C THR A 86 -2.83 10.48 -13.81
N LEU A 87 -2.14 10.88 -14.87
CA LEU A 87 -0.80 10.35 -15.13
C LEU A 87 0.17 10.67 -13.97
N ASP A 88 0.08 11.85 -13.37
CA ASP A 88 0.97 12.25 -12.27
C ASP A 88 0.70 11.44 -11.00
N GLU A 89 -0.56 11.15 -10.69
CA GLU A 89 -0.90 10.21 -9.60
C GLU A 89 -0.31 8.81 -9.88
N VAL A 90 -0.44 8.30 -11.10
CA VAL A 90 0.10 6.98 -11.48
C VAL A 90 1.63 6.96 -11.40
N LYS A 91 2.32 8.06 -11.75
CA LYS A 91 3.79 8.20 -11.56
C LYS A 91 4.19 8.14 -10.08
N ALA A 92 3.50 8.91 -9.24
CA ALA A 92 3.74 8.93 -7.78
C ALA A 92 3.59 7.52 -7.20
N LEU A 93 2.48 6.87 -7.50
CA LEU A 93 2.18 5.52 -7.03
C LEU A 93 3.19 4.48 -7.55
N ALA A 94 3.68 4.62 -8.80
CA ALA A 94 4.72 3.75 -9.36
C ALA A 94 6.07 3.93 -8.65
N SER A 95 6.44 5.17 -8.28
CA SER A 95 7.66 5.44 -7.51
C SER A 95 7.57 4.86 -6.10
N TRP A 96 6.46 5.05 -5.39
CA TRP A 96 6.23 4.43 -4.09
C TRP A 96 6.30 2.90 -4.13
N MET A 97 5.83 2.27 -5.21
CA MET A 97 5.98 0.82 -5.39
C MET A 97 7.45 0.40 -5.50
N THR A 98 8.31 1.19 -6.18
CA THR A 98 9.76 0.93 -6.21
C THR A 98 10.35 0.92 -4.79
N TRP A 99 10.07 1.97 -4.02
CA TRP A 99 10.59 2.11 -2.67
C TRP A 99 10.04 1.04 -1.72
N LYS A 100 8.75 0.74 -1.80
CA LYS A 100 8.10 -0.31 -1.01
C LYS A 100 8.73 -1.68 -1.26
N CYS A 101 8.88 -2.10 -2.52
CA CYS A 101 9.50 -3.38 -2.86
C CYS A 101 10.97 -3.45 -2.40
N ALA A 102 11.68 -2.33 -2.52
CA ALA A 102 13.06 -2.24 -2.08
C ALA A 102 13.20 -2.28 -0.54
N THR A 103 12.27 -1.63 0.20
CA THR A 103 12.27 -1.66 1.67
C THR A 103 12.16 -3.07 2.23
N VAL A 104 11.23 -3.88 1.72
CA VAL A 104 11.06 -5.27 2.18
C VAL A 104 12.00 -6.28 1.49
N GLY A 105 12.87 -5.81 0.60
CA GLY A 105 13.93 -6.63 0.02
C GLY A 105 13.50 -7.56 -1.11
N ILE A 106 12.24 -7.51 -1.58
CA ILE A 106 11.80 -8.36 -2.70
C ILE A 106 12.38 -7.88 -4.03
N PRO A 107 12.63 -8.80 -5.01
CA PRO A 107 13.33 -8.49 -6.25
C PRO A 107 12.40 -7.90 -7.32
N TYR A 108 11.71 -6.82 -6.97
CA TYR A 108 10.82 -6.09 -7.87
C TYR A 108 11.26 -4.63 -8.03
N GLY A 109 10.95 -4.09 -9.20
CA GLY A 109 10.85 -2.67 -9.42
C GLY A 109 9.48 -2.12 -9.04
N GLY A 110 9.18 -0.90 -9.48
CA GLY A 110 7.88 -0.26 -9.25
C GLY A 110 7.13 0.03 -10.53
N GLY A 111 5.87 -0.31 -10.54
CA GLY A 111 4.94 0.03 -11.61
C GLY A 111 3.56 0.38 -11.07
N LYS A 112 2.77 1.05 -11.89
CA LYS A 112 1.38 1.38 -11.58
C LYS A 112 0.59 1.53 -12.86
N GLY A 113 -0.68 1.15 -12.81
CA GLY A 113 -1.63 1.40 -13.89
C GLY A 113 -2.86 2.13 -13.39
N GLY A 114 -3.60 2.70 -14.33
CA GLY A 114 -4.90 3.30 -14.04
C GLY A 114 -5.72 3.47 -15.31
N VAL A 115 -7.03 3.49 -15.15
CA VAL A 115 -8.00 3.80 -16.21
C VAL A 115 -8.94 4.86 -15.69
N VAL A 116 -9.13 5.90 -16.49
CA VAL A 116 -10.06 6.99 -16.19
C VAL A 116 -11.47 6.52 -16.51
N CYS A 117 -12.19 6.01 -15.51
CA CYS A 117 -13.57 5.54 -15.65
C CYS A 117 -14.30 5.63 -14.31
N ASP A 118 -15.62 5.66 -14.35
CA ASP A 118 -16.46 5.42 -13.16
C ASP A 118 -16.95 3.96 -13.17
N PRO A 119 -16.28 3.04 -12.45
CA PRO A 119 -16.65 1.63 -12.48
C PRO A 119 -18.04 1.34 -11.88
N LYS A 120 -18.60 2.27 -11.09
CA LYS A 120 -19.94 2.11 -10.52
C LYS A 120 -21.05 2.35 -11.54
N SER A 121 -20.75 3.09 -12.62
CA SER A 121 -21.68 3.37 -13.72
C SER A 121 -21.64 2.29 -14.81
N LEU A 122 -20.65 1.40 -14.80
CA LEU A 122 -20.44 0.37 -15.81
C LEU A 122 -21.05 -0.96 -15.38
N SER A 123 -21.64 -1.69 -16.34
CA SER A 123 -22.06 -3.07 -16.12
C SER A 123 -20.83 -3.99 -15.97
N LYS A 124 -21.05 -5.18 -15.42
CA LYS A 124 -19.97 -6.20 -15.33
C LYS A 124 -19.41 -6.56 -16.71
N SER A 125 -20.26 -6.62 -17.72
CA SER A 125 -19.86 -6.92 -19.09
C SER A 125 -19.06 -5.78 -19.73
N GLU A 126 -19.40 -4.53 -19.42
CA GLU A 126 -18.64 -3.36 -19.86
C GLU A 126 -17.28 -3.28 -19.17
N LEU A 127 -17.22 -3.56 -17.85
CA LEU A 127 -15.96 -3.66 -17.11
C LEU A 127 -15.06 -4.77 -17.65
N GLU A 128 -15.61 -5.90 -18.03
CA GLU A 128 -14.85 -6.99 -18.66
C GLU A 128 -14.26 -6.55 -20.00
N ARG A 129 -15.07 -5.94 -20.88
CA ARG A 129 -14.59 -5.43 -22.17
C ARG A 129 -13.51 -4.35 -22.01
N LEU A 130 -13.73 -3.41 -21.09
CA LEU A 130 -12.78 -2.36 -20.73
C LEU A 130 -11.44 -2.99 -20.27
N THR A 131 -11.51 -3.91 -19.34
CA THR A 131 -10.33 -4.58 -18.76
C THR A 131 -9.56 -5.37 -19.82
N ARG A 132 -10.24 -6.18 -20.62
CA ARG A 132 -9.61 -6.96 -21.70
C ARG A 132 -8.97 -6.08 -22.75
N ARG A 133 -9.63 -5.00 -23.12
CA ARG A 133 -9.07 -4.05 -24.08
C ARG A 133 -7.86 -3.31 -23.49
N TYR A 134 -7.94 -2.84 -22.26
CA TYR A 134 -6.80 -2.23 -21.58
C TYR A 134 -5.62 -3.23 -21.47
N ALA A 135 -5.87 -4.47 -21.08
CA ALA A 135 -4.85 -5.51 -21.00
C ALA A 135 -4.16 -5.74 -22.35
N PHE A 136 -4.91 -5.75 -23.44
CA PHE A 136 -4.38 -5.88 -24.81
C PHE A 136 -3.48 -4.70 -25.18
N GLU A 137 -3.88 -3.47 -24.88
CA GLU A 137 -3.12 -2.26 -25.19
C GLU A 137 -1.78 -2.19 -24.40
N ILE A 138 -1.74 -2.68 -23.17
CA ILE A 138 -0.52 -2.71 -22.35
C ILE A 138 0.30 -4.01 -22.53
N ALA A 139 -0.19 -4.99 -23.28
CA ALA A 139 0.47 -6.28 -23.50
C ALA A 139 1.94 -6.18 -23.94
N PRO A 140 2.37 -5.18 -24.75
CA PRO A 140 3.77 -5.05 -25.16
C PRO A 140 4.75 -4.83 -24.00
N ILE A 141 4.28 -4.28 -22.87
CA ILE A 141 5.17 -3.91 -21.75
C ILE A 141 4.94 -4.75 -20.48
N ILE A 142 3.85 -5.52 -20.38
CA ILE A 142 3.60 -6.40 -19.23
C ILE A 142 4.05 -7.85 -19.49
N GLY A 143 4.26 -8.56 -18.41
CA GLY A 143 4.69 -9.96 -18.42
C GLY A 143 5.41 -10.33 -17.14
N PRO A 144 5.55 -11.63 -16.84
CA PRO A 144 6.18 -12.11 -15.61
C PRO A 144 7.62 -11.62 -15.45
N ASP A 145 8.33 -11.33 -16.54
CA ASP A 145 9.73 -10.86 -16.54
C ASP A 145 9.87 -9.35 -16.72
N ARG A 146 8.76 -8.61 -16.90
CA ARG A 146 8.79 -7.20 -17.33
C ARG A 146 8.06 -6.30 -16.36
N ASP A 147 6.77 -6.57 -16.18
CA ASP A 147 5.86 -5.76 -15.38
C ASP A 147 4.63 -6.58 -15.00
N ILE A 148 4.35 -6.69 -13.71
CA ILE A 148 3.35 -7.58 -13.15
C ILE A 148 2.25 -6.76 -12.48
N PRO A 149 1.09 -6.57 -13.14
CA PRO A 149 -0.08 -5.92 -12.54
C PRO A 149 -0.63 -6.67 -11.33
N ALA A 150 -1.40 -5.95 -10.52
CA ALA A 150 -2.12 -6.46 -9.35
C ALA A 150 -3.41 -5.66 -9.14
N PRO A 151 -4.33 -6.08 -8.25
CA PRO A 151 -5.49 -5.28 -7.88
C PRO A 151 -5.12 -3.99 -7.14
N ASP A 152 -5.96 -2.98 -7.30
CA ASP A 152 -5.94 -1.70 -6.57
C ASP A 152 -7.40 -1.19 -6.44
N VAL A 153 -7.61 0.10 -6.28
CA VAL A 153 -8.95 0.69 -6.11
C VAL A 153 -9.86 0.31 -7.28
N TYR A 154 -11.03 -0.25 -6.96
CA TYR A 154 -12.06 -0.75 -7.88
C TYR A 154 -11.60 -1.79 -8.92
N THR A 155 -10.53 -2.50 -8.64
CA THR A 155 -10.16 -3.73 -9.33
C THR A 155 -9.97 -4.86 -8.32
N ASP A 156 -10.22 -6.06 -8.75
CA ASP A 156 -10.28 -7.24 -7.89
C ASP A 156 -9.64 -8.48 -8.56
N GLU A 157 -9.80 -9.62 -7.92
CA GLU A 157 -9.33 -10.89 -8.45
C GLU A 157 -9.99 -11.29 -9.77
N GLN A 158 -11.27 -10.89 -10.00
CA GLN A 158 -11.94 -11.12 -11.28
C GLN A 158 -11.33 -10.29 -12.40
N THR A 159 -10.98 -9.04 -12.10
CA THR A 159 -10.26 -8.14 -13.01
C THR A 159 -8.92 -8.74 -13.41
N MET A 160 -8.18 -9.29 -12.45
CA MET A 160 -6.90 -9.98 -12.70
C MET A 160 -7.07 -11.23 -13.55
N ALA A 161 -8.15 -12.00 -13.34
CA ALA A 161 -8.47 -13.14 -14.16
C ALA A 161 -8.69 -12.75 -15.63
N TRP A 162 -9.42 -11.67 -15.91
CA TRP A 162 -9.61 -11.17 -17.29
C TRP A 162 -8.31 -10.71 -17.95
N ILE A 163 -7.42 -10.04 -17.18
CA ILE A 163 -6.10 -9.62 -17.69
C ILE A 163 -5.25 -10.84 -18.02
N MET A 164 -5.14 -11.82 -17.11
CA MET A 164 -4.39 -13.04 -17.29
C MET A 164 -4.87 -13.80 -18.53
N ASP A 165 -6.18 -14.00 -18.65
CA ASP A 165 -6.79 -14.69 -19.78
C ASP A 165 -6.51 -13.98 -21.11
N THR A 166 -6.66 -12.65 -21.15
CA THR A 166 -6.38 -11.85 -22.34
C THR A 166 -4.92 -12.00 -22.80
N ILE A 167 -3.97 -11.90 -21.86
CA ILE A 167 -2.54 -12.05 -22.20
C ILE A 167 -2.23 -13.47 -22.61
N SER A 168 -2.83 -14.46 -21.94
CA SER A 168 -2.67 -15.89 -22.32
C SER A 168 -3.16 -16.15 -23.74
N MET A 169 -4.28 -15.58 -24.13
CA MET A 169 -4.79 -15.69 -25.52
C MET A 169 -3.84 -15.03 -26.53
N VAL A 170 -3.29 -13.85 -26.21
CA VAL A 170 -2.32 -13.15 -27.07
C VAL A 170 -1.04 -13.95 -27.24
N ARG A 171 -0.62 -14.68 -26.20
CA ARG A 171 0.62 -15.48 -26.19
C ARG A 171 0.44 -16.92 -26.67
N GLY A 172 -0.80 -17.41 -26.75
CA GLY A 172 -1.12 -18.77 -27.17
C GLY A 172 -0.83 -19.85 -26.10
N HIS A 173 -0.60 -19.47 -24.86
CA HIS A 173 -0.46 -20.37 -23.71
C HIS A 173 -0.87 -19.66 -22.42
N THR A 174 -1.21 -20.44 -21.38
CA THR A 174 -1.56 -19.89 -20.07
C THR A 174 -0.35 -19.25 -19.38
N GLU A 175 -0.44 -17.96 -19.08
CA GLU A 175 0.62 -17.17 -18.45
C GLU A 175 0.20 -16.77 -17.03
N LEU A 176 0.35 -17.68 -16.07
CA LEU A 176 -0.12 -17.46 -14.67
C LEU A 176 0.58 -16.29 -14.01
N GLY A 177 1.89 -16.15 -14.20
CA GLY A 177 2.73 -15.14 -13.54
C GLY A 177 2.61 -13.73 -14.10
N VAL A 178 1.76 -13.48 -15.11
CA VAL A 178 1.63 -12.15 -15.72
C VAL A 178 0.97 -11.13 -14.78
N VAL A 179 0.15 -11.58 -13.84
CA VAL A 179 -0.51 -10.76 -12.81
C VAL A 179 -0.48 -11.48 -11.47
N THR A 180 -0.72 -10.75 -10.38
CA THR A 180 -0.97 -11.34 -9.05
C THR A 180 -2.27 -10.82 -8.46
N GLY A 181 -2.75 -11.49 -7.40
CA GLY A 181 -4.07 -11.23 -6.83
C GLY A 181 -5.19 -11.89 -7.62
N LYS A 182 -4.89 -13.03 -8.25
CA LYS A 182 -5.84 -13.87 -8.97
C LYS A 182 -6.70 -14.67 -7.99
N PRO A 183 -7.85 -15.20 -8.45
CA PRO A 183 -8.56 -16.25 -7.72
C PRO A 183 -7.66 -17.46 -7.46
N ILE A 184 -7.86 -18.13 -6.33
CA ILE A 184 -7.10 -19.35 -5.96
C ILE A 184 -7.16 -20.41 -7.07
N SER A 185 -8.31 -20.57 -7.72
CA SER A 185 -8.51 -21.51 -8.84
C SER A 185 -7.66 -21.22 -10.08
N LEU A 186 -7.07 -20.02 -10.16
CA LEU A 186 -6.22 -19.57 -11.26
C LEU A 186 -4.76 -19.30 -10.81
N GLY A 187 -4.29 -19.94 -9.76
CA GLY A 187 -2.93 -19.77 -9.25
C GLY A 187 -2.77 -18.62 -8.25
N GLY A 188 -3.86 -18.09 -7.70
CA GLY A 188 -3.79 -17.12 -6.60
C GLY A 188 -3.16 -17.72 -5.33
N SER A 189 -2.49 -16.92 -4.54
CA SER A 189 -1.84 -17.36 -3.30
C SER A 189 -2.79 -17.38 -2.12
N GLN A 190 -2.71 -18.42 -1.30
CA GLN A 190 -3.33 -18.47 0.02
C GLN A 190 -2.84 -17.28 0.88
N GLY A 191 -3.65 -16.84 1.85
CA GLY A 191 -3.29 -15.75 2.77
C GLY A 191 -3.26 -14.34 2.15
N ARG A 192 -3.48 -14.19 0.84
CA ARG A 192 -3.36 -12.89 0.14
C ARG A 192 -4.36 -11.85 0.65
N ALA A 193 -5.58 -12.25 0.98
CA ALA A 193 -6.64 -11.35 1.44
C ALA A 193 -6.29 -10.58 2.73
N GLU A 194 -5.54 -11.21 3.62
CA GLU A 194 -5.13 -10.66 4.92
C GLU A 194 -3.69 -10.15 4.92
N ALA A 195 -2.93 -10.38 3.86
CA ALA A 195 -1.48 -10.19 3.84
C ALA A 195 -1.02 -8.80 4.26
N THR A 196 -1.76 -7.75 3.89
CA THR A 196 -1.45 -6.36 4.28
C THR A 196 -1.53 -6.20 5.80
N ALA A 197 -2.63 -6.63 6.40
CA ALA A 197 -2.85 -6.54 7.83
C ALA A 197 -1.89 -7.45 8.62
N ARG A 198 -1.67 -8.67 8.13
CA ARG A 198 -0.77 -9.63 8.76
C ARG A 198 0.68 -9.17 8.74
N GLY A 199 1.14 -8.62 7.62
CA GLY A 199 2.47 -8.00 7.54
C GLY A 199 2.63 -6.81 8.48
N CYS A 200 1.60 -5.96 8.60
CA CYS A 200 1.58 -4.87 9.57
C CYS A 200 1.66 -5.40 11.01
N LEU A 201 0.92 -6.45 11.36
CA LEU A 201 0.98 -7.06 12.69
C LEU A 201 2.38 -7.52 13.05
N TYR A 202 3.10 -8.15 12.11
CA TYR A 202 4.47 -8.61 12.34
C TYR A 202 5.44 -7.44 12.57
N ALA A 203 5.32 -6.36 11.80
CA ALA A 203 6.08 -5.14 12.02
C ALA A 203 5.70 -4.46 13.35
N LEU A 204 4.42 -4.49 13.72
CA LEU A 204 3.91 -3.93 14.97
C LEU A 204 4.46 -4.67 16.20
N ARG A 205 4.56 -6.00 16.15
CA ARG A 205 5.19 -6.79 17.22
C ARG A 205 6.65 -6.36 17.46
N GLU A 206 7.41 -6.11 16.39
CA GLU A 206 8.77 -5.60 16.49
C GLU A 206 8.82 -4.17 17.05
N ALA A 207 7.89 -3.30 16.65
CA ALA A 207 7.79 -1.95 17.19
C ALA A 207 7.47 -1.94 18.70
N CYS A 208 6.57 -2.81 19.14
CA CYS A 208 6.29 -3.01 20.56
C CYS A 208 7.56 -3.44 21.31
N ARG A 209 8.32 -4.41 20.75
CA ARG A 209 9.59 -4.85 21.33
C ARG A 209 10.60 -3.70 21.48
N VAL A 210 10.72 -2.83 20.46
CA VAL A 210 11.61 -1.66 20.50
C VAL A 210 11.19 -0.65 21.57
N LYS A 211 9.87 -0.43 21.73
CA LYS A 211 9.33 0.48 22.76
C LYS A 211 9.23 -0.17 24.17
N GLY A 212 9.65 -1.43 24.34
CA GLY A 212 9.52 -2.15 25.61
C GLY A 212 8.05 -2.39 26.03
N MET A 213 7.16 -2.49 25.07
CA MET A 213 5.73 -2.72 25.25
C MET A 213 5.37 -4.17 24.87
N ASP A 214 4.31 -4.70 25.45
CA ASP A 214 3.68 -5.93 24.98
C ASP A 214 2.44 -5.55 24.15
N LEU A 215 2.30 -6.14 22.95
CA LEU A 215 1.11 -5.96 22.14
C LEU A 215 -0.14 -6.49 22.88
N LYS A 216 0.05 -7.59 23.60
CA LYS A 216 -0.97 -8.11 24.52
C LYS A 216 -1.28 -7.03 25.56
N ASP A 217 -2.55 -6.76 25.77
CA ASP A 217 -3.08 -5.72 26.65
C ASP A 217 -2.87 -4.27 26.18
N SER A 218 -2.14 -4.00 25.09
CA SER A 218 -2.04 -2.67 24.50
C SER A 218 -3.40 -2.20 23.98
N ARG A 219 -3.69 -0.91 24.18
CA ARG A 219 -4.90 -0.24 23.68
C ARG A 219 -4.69 0.18 22.23
N VAL A 220 -5.53 -0.30 21.33
CA VAL A 220 -5.41 -0.07 19.88
C VAL A 220 -6.59 0.71 19.35
N ALA A 221 -6.34 1.80 18.60
CA ALA A 221 -7.34 2.53 17.83
C ALA A 221 -7.10 2.29 16.32
N VAL A 222 -8.18 1.98 15.57
CA VAL A 222 -8.11 1.70 14.14
C VAL A 222 -8.94 2.71 13.37
N HIS A 223 -8.26 3.63 12.69
CA HIS A 223 -8.89 4.63 11.82
C HIS A 223 -9.15 4.05 10.43
N GLY A 224 -10.40 3.64 10.19
CA GLY A 224 -10.85 2.98 8.98
C GLY A 224 -11.09 1.48 9.17
N PHE A 225 -12.35 1.04 9.01
CA PHE A 225 -12.76 -0.36 9.16
C PHE A 225 -13.13 -0.97 7.79
N GLY A 226 -12.29 -0.68 6.77
CA GLY A 226 -12.29 -1.33 5.46
C GLY A 226 -11.55 -2.68 5.52
N ASN A 227 -11.18 -3.26 4.35
CA ASN A 227 -10.52 -4.57 4.32
C ASN A 227 -9.25 -4.62 5.18
N ALA A 228 -8.33 -3.66 5.05
CA ALA A 228 -7.09 -3.64 5.81
C ALA A 228 -7.35 -3.41 7.31
N GLY A 229 -8.16 -2.38 7.65
CA GLY A 229 -8.43 -2.04 9.04
C GLY A 229 -9.25 -3.08 9.80
N LEU A 230 -10.22 -3.72 9.14
CA LEU A 230 -10.98 -4.82 9.72
C LEU A 230 -10.07 -6.02 10.05
N ASN A 231 -9.19 -6.39 9.11
CA ASN A 231 -8.30 -7.52 9.33
C ASN A 231 -7.23 -7.23 10.38
N ILE A 232 -6.65 -6.01 10.42
CA ILE A 232 -5.67 -5.69 11.48
C ILE A 232 -6.34 -5.62 12.86
N ALA A 233 -7.56 -5.09 12.96
CA ALA A 233 -8.31 -5.09 14.22
C ALA A 233 -8.55 -6.51 14.74
N ARG A 234 -8.95 -7.44 13.85
CA ARG A 234 -9.14 -8.85 14.19
C ARG A 234 -7.84 -9.51 14.61
N LEU A 235 -6.78 -9.38 13.81
CA LEU A 235 -5.50 -10.00 14.09
C LEU A 235 -4.84 -9.46 15.37
N ALA A 236 -4.93 -8.16 15.64
CA ALA A 236 -4.44 -7.56 16.87
C ALA A 236 -5.23 -8.07 18.10
N ALA A 237 -6.54 -8.20 17.98
CA ALA A 237 -7.38 -8.76 19.06
C ALA A 237 -7.07 -10.25 19.30
N GLU A 238 -6.81 -11.04 18.25
CA GLU A 238 -6.36 -12.43 18.35
C GLU A 238 -5.01 -12.56 19.07
N ASP A 239 -4.11 -11.57 18.90
CA ASP A 239 -2.83 -11.45 19.64
C ASP A 239 -3.00 -10.93 21.08
N GLY A 240 -4.22 -10.63 21.51
CA GLY A 240 -4.54 -10.20 22.87
C GLY A 240 -4.56 -8.69 23.09
N ALA A 241 -4.41 -7.87 22.04
CA ALA A 241 -4.56 -6.42 22.13
C ALA A 241 -6.02 -6.03 22.42
N LYS A 242 -6.21 -4.91 23.10
CA LYS A 242 -7.54 -4.31 23.33
C LYS A 242 -7.84 -3.30 22.24
N VAL A 243 -8.62 -3.67 21.25
CA VAL A 243 -9.10 -2.70 20.26
C VAL A 243 -10.18 -1.84 20.93
N VAL A 244 -9.84 -0.60 21.25
CA VAL A 244 -10.68 0.30 22.06
C VAL A 244 -11.48 1.29 21.23
N ALA A 245 -11.07 1.58 19.99
CA ALA A 245 -11.78 2.46 19.08
C ALA A 245 -11.63 2.00 17.64
N VAL A 246 -12.70 2.11 16.86
CA VAL A 246 -12.73 1.83 15.43
C VAL A 246 -13.65 2.83 14.73
N CYS A 247 -13.32 3.23 13.48
CA CYS A 247 -14.25 4.02 12.68
C CYS A 247 -14.39 3.47 11.24
N ASP A 248 -15.53 3.72 10.64
CA ASP A 248 -15.71 3.57 9.21
C ASP A 248 -16.09 4.93 8.58
N SER A 249 -16.52 4.93 7.31
CA SER A 249 -16.89 6.16 6.62
C SER A 249 -18.19 6.82 7.13
N LYS A 250 -18.88 6.21 8.10
CA LYS A 250 -20.20 6.65 8.58
C LYS A 250 -20.24 6.90 10.08
N ALA A 251 -19.43 6.18 10.85
CA ALA A 251 -19.44 6.24 12.31
C ALA A 251 -18.09 5.86 12.91
N ALA A 252 -17.76 6.46 14.05
CA ALA A 252 -16.72 6.00 14.94
C ALA A 252 -17.32 5.54 16.26
N VAL A 253 -16.79 4.43 16.78
CA VAL A 253 -17.28 3.84 18.03
C VAL A 253 -16.11 3.44 18.93
N TYR A 254 -16.31 3.50 20.25
CA TYR A 254 -15.29 3.12 21.23
C TYR A 254 -15.88 2.34 22.41
N ALA A 255 -15.02 1.55 23.05
CA ALA A 255 -15.31 0.88 24.32
C ALA A 255 -14.00 0.78 25.14
N GLU A 256 -13.98 1.34 26.35
CA GLU A 256 -12.80 1.33 27.22
C GLU A 256 -12.35 -0.10 27.61
N SER A 257 -13.29 -1.02 27.71
CA SER A 257 -13.04 -2.45 27.98
C SER A 257 -12.54 -3.25 26.79
N GLY A 258 -12.50 -2.64 25.60
CA GLY A 258 -12.27 -3.29 24.31
C GLY A 258 -13.58 -3.62 23.58
N ILE A 259 -13.51 -3.55 22.26
CA ILE A 259 -14.60 -3.86 21.31
C ILE A 259 -14.54 -5.34 20.94
N ASP A 260 -15.67 -6.03 20.96
CA ASP A 260 -15.78 -7.36 20.34
C ASP A 260 -15.70 -7.22 18.81
N ILE A 261 -14.53 -7.52 18.27
CA ILE A 261 -14.24 -7.34 16.85
C ILE A 261 -15.04 -8.33 16.00
N ALA A 262 -15.29 -9.55 16.46
CA ALA A 262 -16.13 -10.50 15.74
C ALA A 262 -17.57 -9.97 15.59
N GLN A 263 -18.12 -9.39 16.68
CA GLN A 263 -19.42 -8.75 16.65
C GLN A 263 -19.41 -7.50 15.73
N ALA A 264 -18.36 -6.68 15.76
CA ALA A 264 -18.23 -5.50 14.92
C ALA A 264 -18.21 -5.85 13.43
N ILE A 265 -17.48 -6.90 13.06
CA ILE A 265 -17.43 -7.43 11.68
C ILE A 265 -18.81 -7.87 11.22
N LYS A 266 -19.51 -8.67 12.04
CA LYS A 266 -20.86 -9.15 11.75
C LYS A 266 -21.84 -7.99 11.61
N HIS A 267 -21.86 -7.09 12.58
CA HIS A 267 -22.72 -5.90 12.57
C HIS A 267 -22.53 -5.07 11.30
N LYS A 268 -21.26 -4.79 10.93
CA LYS A 268 -20.94 -4.03 9.70
C LYS A 268 -21.34 -4.77 8.44
N ALA A 269 -21.22 -6.09 8.39
CA ALA A 269 -21.66 -6.88 7.24
C ALA A 269 -23.17 -6.75 7.00
N GLU A 270 -23.96 -6.72 8.09
CA GLU A 270 -25.42 -6.62 8.07
C GLU A 270 -25.91 -5.18 7.81
N THR A 271 -25.33 -4.18 8.51
CA THR A 271 -25.84 -2.78 8.52
C THR A 271 -25.09 -1.85 7.57
N LYS A 272 -23.91 -2.26 7.05
CA LYS A 272 -22.99 -1.43 6.26
C LYS A 272 -22.44 -0.21 7.02
N SER A 273 -22.46 -0.25 8.36
CA SER A 273 -21.97 0.80 9.26
C SER A 273 -21.56 0.23 10.60
N LEU A 274 -20.74 0.96 11.36
CA LEU A 274 -20.44 0.69 12.76
C LEU A 274 -21.45 1.38 13.72
N ALA A 275 -22.26 2.29 13.22
CA ALA A 275 -23.28 2.98 14.04
C ALA A 275 -24.20 1.99 14.74
N GLY A 276 -24.48 2.22 16.03
CA GLY A 276 -25.35 1.36 16.85
C GLY A 276 -24.74 0.01 17.24
N LEU A 277 -23.42 -0.20 17.10
CA LEU A 277 -22.75 -1.41 17.58
C LEU A 277 -22.96 -1.58 19.09
N LYS A 278 -23.53 -2.70 19.51
CA LYS A 278 -23.85 -2.96 20.94
C LYS A 278 -22.57 -2.99 21.78
N GLY A 279 -22.65 -2.43 22.97
CA GLY A 279 -21.54 -2.41 23.93
C GLY A 279 -20.51 -1.30 23.65
N THR A 280 -20.76 -0.43 22.68
CA THR A 280 -19.91 0.71 22.35
C THR A 280 -20.64 2.04 22.54
N LYS A 281 -19.87 3.13 22.60
CA LYS A 281 -20.35 4.51 22.51
C LYS A 281 -19.89 5.10 21.18
N GLU A 282 -20.69 6.00 20.61
CA GLU A 282 -20.33 6.73 19.40
C GLU A 282 -19.48 7.96 19.74
N MET A 283 -18.63 8.36 18.80
CA MET A 283 -17.84 9.59 18.81
C MET A 283 -17.71 10.13 17.37
N ASP A 284 -17.19 11.35 17.21
CA ASP A 284 -16.86 11.87 15.90
C ASP A 284 -15.73 11.08 15.23
N CYS A 285 -15.84 10.88 13.90
CA CYS A 285 -14.83 10.13 13.16
C CYS A 285 -13.44 10.82 13.20
N ASP A 286 -13.40 12.14 13.24
CA ASP A 286 -12.16 12.90 13.31
C ASP A 286 -11.45 12.78 14.67
N ASP A 287 -12.20 12.47 15.73
CA ASP A 287 -11.65 12.35 17.08
C ASP A 287 -10.85 11.06 17.30
N ILE A 288 -11.00 10.05 16.43
CA ILE A 288 -10.32 8.76 16.60
C ILE A 288 -8.79 8.89 16.53
N LEU A 289 -8.28 9.86 15.76
CA LEU A 289 -6.84 10.10 15.63
C LEU A 289 -6.21 10.63 16.92
N GLY A 290 -7.01 11.32 17.75
CA GLY A 290 -6.62 11.81 19.08
C GLY A 290 -7.11 10.93 20.25
N PHE A 291 -7.66 9.75 19.97
CA PHE A 291 -8.17 8.86 20.99
C PHE A 291 -7.06 8.34 21.93
N GLU A 292 -7.36 8.20 23.20
CA GLU A 292 -6.41 7.68 24.20
C GLU A 292 -6.10 6.20 23.94
N CYS A 293 -4.97 5.92 23.31
CA CYS A 293 -4.53 4.58 22.98
C CYS A 293 -2.99 4.49 22.99
N ASP A 294 -2.46 3.27 23.05
CA ASP A 294 -1.02 3.01 22.93
C ASP A 294 -0.59 2.92 21.47
N ILE A 295 -1.48 2.44 20.61
CA ILE A 295 -1.21 2.14 19.21
C ILE A 295 -2.34 2.71 18.35
N LEU A 296 -1.97 3.51 17.32
CA LEU A 296 -2.89 4.05 16.34
C LEU A 296 -2.59 3.43 14.96
N LEU A 297 -3.64 2.94 14.29
CA LEU A 297 -3.56 2.26 13.00
C LEU A 297 -4.36 3.03 11.93
N PRO A 298 -3.75 4.03 11.26
CA PRO A 298 -4.38 4.73 10.13
C PRO A 298 -4.55 3.77 8.95
N SER A 299 -5.81 3.42 8.62
CA SER A 299 -6.16 2.38 7.63
C SER A 299 -7.20 2.87 6.60
N ALA A 300 -7.52 4.19 6.59
CA ALA A 300 -8.56 4.76 5.73
C ALA A 300 -7.99 5.45 4.49
N LEU A 301 -7.63 6.72 4.60
CA LEU A 301 -7.28 7.60 3.48
C LEU A 301 -5.90 8.23 3.69
N GLU A 302 -5.36 8.77 2.59
CA GLU A 302 -4.20 9.66 2.62
C GLU A 302 -4.50 10.95 3.38
N ASN A 303 -3.43 11.60 3.90
CA ASN A 303 -3.48 12.88 4.58
C ASN A 303 -4.46 12.93 5.77
N ALA A 304 -4.62 11.83 6.50
CA ALA A 304 -5.46 11.76 7.68
C ALA A 304 -4.82 12.49 8.88
N ILE A 305 -3.50 12.32 9.08
CA ILE A 305 -2.73 13.00 10.13
C ILE A 305 -1.96 14.16 9.48
N THR A 306 -2.32 15.38 9.85
CA THR A 306 -1.80 16.64 9.29
C THR A 306 -1.35 17.56 10.42
N LEU A 307 -0.73 18.68 10.08
CA LEU A 307 -0.38 19.72 11.07
C LEU A 307 -1.58 20.24 11.87
N LYS A 308 -2.81 20.04 11.39
CA LYS A 308 -4.03 20.49 12.09
C LYS A 308 -4.39 19.61 13.28
N ASN A 309 -4.09 18.30 13.22
CA ASN A 309 -4.57 17.33 14.21
C ASN A 309 -3.44 16.52 14.86
N VAL A 310 -2.22 16.56 14.35
CA VAL A 310 -1.09 15.77 14.89
C VAL A 310 -0.82 16.05 16.37
N GLY A 311 -1.00 17.27 16.86
CA GLY A 311 -0.84 17.61 18.27
C GLY A 311 -1.88 16.94 19.21
N ASN A 312 -2.92 16.33 18.66
CA ASN A 312 -3.89 15.57 19.44
C ASN A 312 -3.54 14.07 19.56
N VAL A 313 -2.57 13.58 18.77
CA VAL A 313 -2.14 12.17 18.80
C VAL A 313 -1.54 11.83 20.14
N LYS A 314 -2.00 10.73 20.74
CA LYS A 314 -1.54 10.25 22.06
C LYS A 314 -0.86 8.89 22.00
N ALA A 315 -0.91 8.25 20.84
CA ALA A 315 -0.33 6.95 20.62
C ALA A 315 1.20 6.98 20.70
N LYS A 316 1.80 5.96 21.29
CA LYS A 316 3.26 5.75 21.34
C LYS A 316 3.78 5.12 20.05
N ILE A 317 2.92 4.36 19.37
CA ILE A 317 3.23 3.68 18.10
C ILE A 317 2.13 4.02 17.10
N ILE A 318 2.53 4.38 15.88
CA ILE A 318 1.64 4.51 14.73
C ILE A 318 2.10 3.50 13.67
N ALA A 319 1.18 2.72 13.09
CA ALA A 319 1.49 1.86 11.95
C ALA A 319 0.54 2.17 10.79
N GLU A 320 1.11 2.60 9.67
CA GLU A 320 0.36 3.13 8.52
C GLU A 320 -0.09 2.02 7.56
N LEU A 321 -1.35 1.58 7.69
CA LEU A 321 -1.91 0.63 6.73
C LEU A 321 -2.43 1.33 5.46
N ALA A 322 -2.89 2.57 5.55
CA ALA A 322 -3.20 3.39 4.37
C ALA A 322 -1.89 3.85 3.68
N ASN A 323 -1.97 4.30 2.44
CA ASN A 323 -0.83 4.93 1.78
C ASN A 323 -0.83 6.43 2.10
N GLY A 324 0.31 6.97 2.54
CA GLY A 324 0.50 8.37 2.84
C GLY A 324 -0.51 8.97 3.84
N PRO A 325 -0.87 8.29 4.94
CA PRO A 325 -1.87 8.83 5.87
C PRO A 325 -1.33 9.99 6.71
N THR A 326 -0.01 10.10 6.85
CA THR A 326 0.64 11.17 7.60
C THR A 326 1.39 12.09 6.65
N THR A 327 1.14 13.39 6.77
CA THR A 327 1.82 14.40 5.95
C THR A 327 3.25 14.64 6.42
N PRO A 328 4.17 15.12 5.55
CA PRO A 328 5.55 15.39 5.94
C PRO A 328 5.71 16.42 7.08
N GLY A 329 4.75 17.35 7.20
CA GLY A 329 4.72 18.30 8.29
C GLY A 329 4.40 17.63 9.63
N ALA A 330 3.41 16.72 9.63
CA ALA A 330 3.00 15.97 10.80
C ALA A 330 4.07 14.95 11.23
N ASP A 331 4.79 14.32 10.30
CA ASP A 331 5.90 13.41 10.61
C ASP A 331 6.94 14.03 11.55
N ARG A 332 7.31 15.29 11.31
CA ARG A 332 8.30 15.99 12.14
C ARG A 332 7.81 16.20 13.56
N VAL A 333 6.54 16.54 13.73
CA VAL A 333 5.94 16.70 15.06
C VAL A 333 5.93 15.38 15.82
N LEU A 334 5.59 14.25 15.14
CA LEU A 334 5.60 12.92 15.75
C LEU A 334 7.01 12.45 16.13
N GLU A 335 8.03 12.82 15.32
CA GLU A 335 9.44 12.56 15.64
C GLU A 335 9.87 13.29 16.91
N ASP A 336 9.52 14.59 17.05
CA ASP A 336 9.83 15.40 18.22
C ASP A 336 9.16 14.89 19.51
N GLU A 337 7.98 14.27 19.40
CA GLU A 337 7.20 13.67 20.50
C GLU A 337 7.57 12.19 20.81
N ASP A 338 8.67 11.68 20.25
CA ASP A 338 9.15 10.28 20.41
C ASP A 338 8.10 9.21 20.03
N VAL A 339 7.22 9.50 19.09
CA VAL A 339 6.27 8.53 18.55
C VAL A 339 6.98 7.63 17.53
N LEU A 340 6.95 6.30 17.74
CA LEU A 340 7.50 5.36 16.77
C LEU A 340 6.50 5.15 15.64
N LEU A 341 6.76 5.74 14.48
CA LEU A 341 5.93 5.60 13.30
C LEU A 341 6.49 4.51 12.37
N ILE A 342 5.72 3.45 12.11
CA ILE A 342 6.03 2.46 11.07
C ILE A 342 5.45 2.99 9.76
N PRO A 343 6.29 3.42 8.79
CA PRO A 343 5.80 4.09 7.59
C PRO A 343 5.08 3.12 6.64
N ASP A 344 4.19 3.65 5.83
CA ASP A 344 3.35 2.92 4.88
C ASP A 344 4.12 1.97 3.96
N ILE A 345 5.30 2.41 3.44
CA ILE A 345 6.15 1.57 2.57
C ILE A 345 6.73 0.33 3.29
N LEU A 346 6.62 0.26 4.62
CA LEU A 346 6.93 -0.92 5.44
C LEU A 346 5.64 -1.55 5.98
N ALA A 347 4.80 -0.79 6.68
CA ALA A 347 3.64 -1.31 7.41
C ALA A 347 2.65 -2.06 6.51
N ASN A 348 2.34 -1.53 5.32
CA ASN A 348 1.38 -2.16 4.42
C ASN A 348 2.02 -3.04 3.31
N ALA A 349 3.33 -3.29 3.40
CA ALA A 349 4.07 -4.03 2.38
C ALA A 349 3.79 -5.55 2.38
N GLY A 350 3.10 -6.08 3.39
CA GLY A 350 2.72 -7.50 3.42
C GLY A 350 1.94 -7.94 2.18
N GLY A 351 1.07 -7.08 1.67
CA GLY A 351 0.31 -7.34 0.45
C GLY A 351 1.18 -7.56 -0.78
N VAL A 352 2.17 -6.72 -1.04
CA VAL A 352 3.09 -6.88 -2.18
C VAL A 352 4.06 -8.03 -1.95
N THR A 353 4.43 -8.32 -0.71
CA THR A 353 5.29 -9.46 -0.34
C THR A 353 4.60 -10.79 -0.65
N VAL A 354 3.32 -10.97 -0.27
CA VAL A 354 2.57 -12.19 -0.65
C VAL A 354 2.28 -12.22 -2.15
N SER A 355 2.13 -11.07 -2.81
CA SER A 355 2.08 -11.04 -4.28
C SER A 355 3.39 -11.53 -4.91
N TYR A 356 4.54 -11.26 -4.30
CA TYR A 356 5.81 -11.84 -4.74
C TYR A 356 5.81 -13.37 -4.57
N TYR A 357 5.31 -13.89 -3.45
CA TYR A 357 5.20 -15.34 -3.26
C TYR A 357 4.24 -15.99 -4.25
N GLU A 358 3.11 -15.34 -4.59
CA GLU A 358 2.20 -15.80 -5.64
C GLU A 358 2.94 -15.93 -6.97
N TRP A 359 3.68 -14.91 -7.38
CA TRP A 359 4.47 -14.95 -8.61
C TRP A 359 5.54 -16.06 -8.58
N VAL A 360 6.23 -16.26 -7.46
CA VAL A 360 7.20 -17.36 -7.31
C VAL A 360 6.52 -18.73 -7.49
N GLN A 361 5.35 -18.92 -6.89
CA GLN A 361 4.56 -20.12 -7.01
C GLN A 361 4.11 -20.38 -8.45
N ASP A 362 3.63 -19.33 -9.14
CA ASP A 362 3.22 -19.40 -10.54
C ASP A 362 4.38 -19.79 -11.47
N GLN A 363 5.56 -19.18 -11.26
CA GLN A 363 6.76 -19.46 -12.07
C GLN A 363 7.29 -20.89 -11.87
N ASN A 364 7.12 -21.43 -10.69
CA ASN A 364 7.58 -22.79 -10.36
C ASN A 364 6.47 -23.84 -10.48
N SER A 365 5.23 -23.45 -10.75
CA SER A 365 4.06 -24.32 -10.74
C SER A 365 3.95 -25.18 -9.45
N PHE A 366 4.35 -24.59 -8.32
CA PHE A 366 4.38 -25.21 -7.01
C PHE A 366 3.78 -24.28 -5.96
N PHE A 367 2.67 -24.69 -5.35
CA PHE A 367 1.85 -23.85 -4.47
C PHE A 367 2.08 -24.18 -3.00
N TRP A 368 2.26 -23.14 -2.20
CA TRP A 368 2.52 -23.22 -0.77
C TRP A 368 1.23 -23.21 0.03
N SER A 369 1.26 -23.90 1.19
CA SER A 369 0.18 -23.79 2.18
C SER A 369 0.14 -22.39 2.79
N GLU A 370 -1.03 -21.99 3.31
CA GLU A 370 -1.19 -20.71 4.00
C GLU A 370 -0.20 -20.56 5.17
N ARG A 371 0.08 -21.64 5.89
CA ARG A 371 1.06 -21.64 6.96
C ARG A 371 2.45 -21.26 6.47
N GLN A 372 2.92 -21.85 5.37
CA GLN A 372 4.23 -21.52 4.78
C GLN A 372 4.29 -20.07 4.31
N ILE A 373 3.19 -19.56 3.70
CA ILE A 373 3.08 -18.15 3.31
C ILE A 373 3.22 -17.25 4.53
N ASN A 374 2.49 -17.53 5.61
CA ASN A 374 2.48 -16.68 6.81
C ASN A 374 3.82 -16.72 7.55
N GLU A 375 4.45 -17.89 7.70
CA GLU A 375 5.78 -18.04 8.31
C GLU A 375 6.86 -17.27 7.51
N THR A 376 6.83 -17.38 6.18
CA THR A 376 7.77 -16.66 5.31
C THR A 376 7.52 -15.15 5.33
N LEU A 377 6.24 -14.73 5.38
CA LEU A 377 5.87 -13.32 5.51
C LEU A 377 6.36 -12.74 6.84
N GLU A 378 6.20 -13.47 7.94
CA GLU A 378 6.68 -13.04 9.27
C GLU A 378 8.17 -12.77 9.24
N GLN A 379 8.98 -13.72 8.76
CA GLN A 379 10.43 -13.57 8.65
C GLN A 379 10.82 -12.37 7.77
N THR A 380 10.14 -12.17 6.65
CA THR A 380 10.39 -11.06 5.73
C THR A 380 10.09 -9.72 6.39
N MET A 381 8.94 -9.60 7.06
CA MET A 381 8.51 -8.34 7.67
C MET A 381 9.35 -8.00 8.91
N GLN A 382 9.71 -8.97 9.73
CA GLN A 382 10.62 -8.78 10.87
C GLN A 382 12.01 -8.34 10.41
N THR A 383 12.57 -9.00 9.39
CA THR A 383 13.86 -8.62 8.80
C THR A 383 13.80 -7.19 8.24
N ALA A 384 12.76 -6.86 7.50
CA ALA A 384 12.59 -5.53 6.93
C ALA A 384 12.46 -4.45 8.02
N PHE A 385 11.65 -4.70 9.06
CA PHE A 385 11.51 -3.77 10.18
C PHE A 385 12.85 -3.51 10.86
N ASN A 386 13.60 -4.57 11.20
CA ASN A 386 14.87 -4.44 11.89
C ASN A 386 15.90 -3.66 11.04
N LEU A 387 16.01 -3.94 9.74
CA LEU A 387 16.89 -3.20 8.84
C LEU A 387 16.49 -1.71 8.71
N VAL A 388 15.22 -1.42 8.65
CA VAL A 388 14.74 -0.01 8.64
C VAL A 388 15.07 0.68 9.95
N HIS A 389 14.80 0.04 11.08
CA HIS A 389 15.10 0.58 12.41
C HIS A 389 16.61 0.78 12.63
N GLU A 390 17.45 -0.16 12.23
CA GLU A 390 18.92 -0.02 12.27
C GLU A 390 19.39 1.13 11.38
N THR A 391 18.80 1.26 10.18
CA THR A 391 19.11 2.38 9.25
C THR A 391 18.73 3.70 9.87
N ALA A 392 17.52 3.84 10.42
CA ALA A 392 17.08 5.06 11.09
C ALA A 392 18.03 5.45 12.24
N ARG A 393 18.42 4.49 13.08
CA ARG A 393 19.38 4.72 14.16
C ARG A 393 20.76 5.13 13.64
N ARG A 394 21.27 4.46 12.61
CA ARG A 394 22.59 4.73 12.01
C ARG A 394 22.68 6.16 11.46
N TYR A 395 21.62 6.65 10.84
CA TYR A 395 21.55 7.98 10.24
C TYR A 395 20.94 9.03 11.19
N ASN A 396 20.60 8.63 12.42
CA ASN A 396 19.95 9.49 13.43
C ASN A 396 18.73 10.23 12.85
N THR A 397 17.77 9.47 12.36
CA THR A 397 16.57 9.98 11.71
C THR A 397 15.34 9.12 12.05
N ASP A 398 14.15 9.58 11.63
CA ASP A 398 12.89 8.85 11.79
C ASP A 398 12.82 7.56 10.95
N MET A 399 11.86 6.66 11.27
CA MET A 399 11.68 5.38 10.59
C MET A 399 11.30 5.52 9.12
N ARG A 400 10.52 6.55 8.74
CA ARG A 400 10.17 6.80 7.34
C ARG A 400 11.41 7.15 6.52
N THR A 401 12.18 8.11 6.99
CA THR A 401 13.45 8.49 6.35
C THR A 401 14.41 7.30 6.31
N GLY A 402 14.52 6.51 7.38
CA GLY A 402 15.31 5.28 7.42
C GLY A 402 14.87 4.25 6.38
N ALA A 403 13.56 4.06 6.19
CA ALA A 403 13.01 3.17 5.18
C ALA A 403 13.34 3.64 3.75
N TYR A 404 13.23 4.95 3.49
CA TYR A 404 13.62 5.52 2.20
C TYR A 404 15.12 5.44 1.96
N ILE A 405 15.97 5.73 2.94
CA ILE A 405 17.44 5.56 2.83
C ILE A 405 17.79 4.12 2.44
N LEU A 406 17.22 3.13 3.13
CA LEU A 406 17.44 1.72 2.83
C LEU A 406 16.97 1.35 1.41
N ALA A 407 15.80 1.81 1.02
CA ALA A 407 15.21 1.51 -0.28
C ALA A 407 16.00 2.17 -1.43
N VAL A 408 16.29 3.46 -1.29
CA VAL A 408 17.03 4.24 -2.30
C VAL A 408 18.45 3.70 -2.48
N ALA A 409 19.15 3.37 -1.36
CA ALA A 409 20.49 2.77 -1.43
C ALA A 409 20.49 1.46 -2.24
N ARG A 410 19.53 0.56 -1.99
CA ARG A 410 19.38 -0.71 -2.71
C ARG A 410 19.11 -0.52 -4.22
N VAL A 411 18.29 0.46 -4.58
CA VAL A 411 17.96 0.73 -5.99
C VAL A 411 19.11 1.44 -6.68
N ALA A 412 19.77 2.38 -6.02
CA ALA A 412 20.95 3.07 -6.53
C ALA A 412 22.10 2.10 -6.79
N GLU A 413 22.39 1.19 -5.83
CA GLU A 413 23.38 0.13 -5.99
C GLU A 413 23.08 -0.75 -7.21
N ALA A 414 21.84 -1.27 -7.30
CA ALA A 414 21.42 -2.08 -8.45
C ALA A 414 21.54 -1.34 -9.78
N THR A 415 21.23 -0.04 -9.79
CA THR A 415 21.35 0.82 -10.98
C THR A 415 22.82 1.02 -11.36
N SER A 416 23.68 1.29 -10.39
CA SER A 416 25.13 1.47 -10.59
C SER A 416 25.80 0.20 -11.12
N VAL A 417 25.50 -0.96 -10.51
CA VAL A 417 26.08 -2.25 -10.92
C VAL A 417 25.65 -2.64 -12.34
N ARG A 418 24.40 -2.34 -12.72
CA ARG A 418 23.92 -2.60 -14.10
C ARG A 418 24.48 -1.62 -15.12
N GLY A 419 24.89 -0.44 -14.68
CA GLY A 419 25.33 0.65 -15.55
C GLY A 419 24.18 1.30 -16.32
N ILE A 420 24.51 2.38 -17.02
CA ILE A 420 23.59 3.11 -17.92
C ILE A 420 24.01 2.78 -19.36
N PHE A 421 23.08 2.11 -20.08
CA PHE A 421 23.28 1.77 -21.47
C PHE A 421 22.74 2.87 -22.39
N PRO A 422 23.37 3.15 -23.56
CA PRO A 422 24.64 2.69 -24.11
C PRO A 422 25.83 3.31 -23.42
#